data_3ab2472dc3d7079f0357255a94607428
#
_entry.id   3ab2472dc3d7079f0357255a94607428
#
_cell.length_a   1.000
_cell.length_b   1.000
_cell.length_c   1.000
_cell.angle_alpha   90.00
_cell.angle_beta   90.00
_cell.angle_gamma   90.00
#
_symmetry.space_group_name_H-M   'P 1'
#
loop_
_entity.id
_entity.type
_entity.pdbx_description
1 polymer ?
#
loop_
_entity_poly.entity_id
_entity_poly.type
_entity_poly.pdbx_seq_one_letter_code
_entity_poly.pdbx_strand_id
1 'polypeptide(L)'
;MSLPPGATGWNRPGLLCFTRSAFWAATHVISARNLNEYATAEHALKYLARADGIPHRAEGEAVLLEFIPRKVQRILDLGTGDGRLLALLRIDRRDTHGVALDFSPTMLKAARERFHGEEKVQVVEHNLDAPLPDLGQFDVVVSSFAIHHCTDERKRALYSEIYGALIPGGVFCNLEHVAYATAELHTRFLRALGIAPADEDPSNKLASVENQLAWLRAIGFADVDCHWKWLELALIGGVKRI
;
A
#
# COMPACT_ATOMS: atom_id res chain seq x y z
N MET A 1 -4.75 26.41 78.01
CA MET A 1 -5.73 25.84 78.93
C MET A 1 -6.25 24.55 78.32
N SER A 2 -5.83 23.48 78.90
CA SER A 2 -6.57 22.29 79.31
C SER A 2 -7.05 21.35 78.19
N LEU A 3 -6.28 20.30 78.01
CA LEU A 3 -6.74 18.91 77.81
C LEU A 3 -7.35 18.42 79.16
N PRO A 4 -7.94 17.25 79.28
CA PRO A 4 -8.07 16.01 78.51
C PRO A 4 -9.47 15.33 78.85
N PRO A 5 -9.70 14.01 78.96
CA PRO A 5 -9.14 12.77 78.38
C PRO A 5 -10.20 11.69 78.11
N GLY A 6 -9.73 10.51 77.66
CA GLY A 6 -10.29 9.23 78.02
C GLY A 6 -10.67 8.35 76.79
N ALA A 7 -9.96 7.43 76.45
CA ALA A 7 -9.62 6.09 76.93
C ALA A 7 -10.68 5.01 76.61
N THR A 8 -10.17 4.03 75.98
CA THR A 8 -10.19 2.55 76.10
C THR A 8 -11.26 1.76 75.36
N GLY A 9 -10.80 0.72 74.71
CA GLY A 9 -11.55 -0.50 74.54
C GLY A 9 -11.12 -1.41 73.35
N TRP A 10 -10.26 -2.30 73.66
CA TRP A 10 -9.85 -3.55 73.07
C TRP A 10 -10.98 -4.34 72.36
N ASN A 11 -10.73 -4.89 71.11
CA ASN A 11 -10.55 -6.35 70.95
C ASN A 11 -10.30 -6.73 69.46
N ARG A 12 -9.29 -7.50 69.22
CA ARG A 12 -9.15 -8.43 68.07
C ARG A 12 -9.67 -9.81 68.53
N PRO A 13 -9.85 -10.86 67.71
CA PRO A 13 -9.22 -11.18 66.41
C PRO A 13 -10.18 -11.85 65.39
N GLY A 14 -9.66 -12.11 64.20
CA GLY A 14 -10.27 -13.11 63.29
C GLY A 14 -9.74 -13.02 61.87
N LEU A 15 -8.74 -13.84 61.56
CA LEU A 15 -8.25 -14.19 60.21
C LEU A 15 -9.43 -14.52 59.27
N LEU A 16 -9.31 -14.13 58.01
CA LEU A 16 -9.21 -15.08 56.91
C LEU A 16 -8.80 -14.35 55.60
N CYS A 17 -7.67 -14.79 55.14
CA CYS A 17 -7.06 -14.53 53.86
C CYS A 17 -7.93 -15.10 52.74
N PHE A 18 -8.27 -14.30 51.74
CA PHE A 18 -8.50 -14.77 50.38
C PHE A 18 -8.02 -13.74 49.38
N THR A 19 -6.84 -13.98 48.91
CA THR A 19 -6.30 -13.40 47.68
C THR A 19 -7.18 -13.81 46.50
N ARG A 20 -7.77 -12.85 45.82
CA ARG A 20 -8.19 -13.00 44.44
C ARG A 20 -7.51 -11.97 43.60
N SER A 21 -6.43 -12.42 42.99
CA SER A 21 -5.81 -11.76 41.83
C SER A 21 -6.88 -11.59 40.76
N ALA A 22 -7.37 -10.40 40.59
CA ALA A 22 -8.12 -10.03 39.43
C ALA A 22 -7.09 -9.83 38.29
N PHE A 23 -6.90 -10.88 37.49
CA PHE A 23 -6.29 -10.78 36.17
C PHE A 23 -7.15 -9.84 35.32
N TRP A 24 -6.69 -8.65 35.12
CA TRP A 24 -7.16 -7.77 34.05
C TRP A 24 -6.66 -8.35 32.74
N ALA A 25 -7.45 -9.22 32.15
CA ALA A 25 -7.33 -9.53 30.74
C ALA A 25 -7.75 -8.28 29.98
N ALA A 26 -6.78 -7.48 29.57
CA ALA A 26 -6.97 -6.47 28.56
C ALA A 26 -7.26 -7.22 27.25
N THR A 27 -8.55 -7.50 27.00
CA THR A 27 -9.02 -7.84 25.68
C THR A 27 -8.77 -6.60 24.81
N HIS A 28 -7.68 -6.63 24.05
CA HIS A 28 -7.51 -5.74 22.90
C HIS A 28 -8.64 -6.09 21.93
N VAL A 29 -9.71 -5.31 21.99
CA VAL A 29 -10.66 -5.22 20.89
C VAL A 29 -9.89 -4.59 19.74
N ILE A 30 -9.29 -5.43 18.90
CA ILE A 30 -8.78 -5.00 17.60
C ILE A 30 -9.99 -4.49 16.87
N SER A 31 -10.07 -3.17 16.75
CA SER A 31 -11.09 -2.49 15.96
C SER A 31 -11.05 -3.07 14.55
N ALA A 32 -12.16 -3.68 14.10
CA ALA A 32 -12.31 -4.29 12.77
C ALA A 32 -12.23 -3.27 11.60
N ARG A 33 -11.73 -2.06 11.85
CA ARG A 33 -11.70 -0.93 10.89
C ARG A 33 -10.41 -0.77 10.08
N ASN A 34 -9.45 -1.71 10.16
CA ASN A 34 -8.15 -1.59 9.46
C ASN A 34 -7.70 -2.86 8.73
N LEU A 35 -8.60 -3.78 8.44
CA LEU A 35 -8.25 -4.91 7.58
C LEU A 35 -8.36 -4.43 6.12
N ASN A 36 -7.23 -4.44 5.43
CA ASN A 36 -7.21 -4.31 3.97
C ASN A 36 -8.02 -5.49 3.40
N GLU A 37 -9.10 -5.19 2.69
CA GLU A 37 -10.06 -6.19 2.20
C GLU A 37 -9.43 -7.22 1.25
N TYR A 38 -8.32 -6.88 0.60
CA TYR A 38 -7.55 -7.80 -0.24
C TYR A 38 -6.92 -8.98 0.53
N ALA A 39 -6.96 -8.97 1.85
CA ALA A 39 -6.68 -10.16 2.66
C ALA A 39 -7.73 -11.26 2.44
N THR A 40 -8.93 -10.93 1.96
CA THR A 40 -9.99 -11.89 1.66
C THR A 40 -9.96 -12.34 0.21
N ALA A 41 -10.16 -13.66 -0.02
CA ALA A 41 -10.21 -14.19 -1.38
C ALA A 41 -11.36 -13.61 -2.20
N GLU A 42 -12.50 -13.34 -1.56
CA GLU A 42 -13.68 -12.79 -2.24
C GLU A 42 -13.39 -11.42 -2.85
N HIS A 43 -12.80 -10.50 -2.11
CA HIS A 43 -12.48 -9.17 -2.59
C HIS A 43 -11.40 -9.21 -3.69
N ALA A 44 -10.34 -9.99 -3.48
CA ALA A 44 -9.29 -10.18 -4.47
C ALA A 44 -9.84 -10.74 -5.80
N LEU A 45 -10.73 -11.73 -5.76
CA LEU A 45 -11.34 -12.30 -6.96
C LEU A 45 -12.28 -11.31 -7.66
N LYS A 46 -13.06 -10.50 -6.91
CA LYS A 46 -13.88 -9.43 -7.49
C LYS A 46 -13.03 -8.39 -8.22
N TYR A 47 -11.90 -8.01 -7.66
CA TYR A 47 -10.97 -7.10 -8.33
C TYR A 47 -10.42 -7.70 -9.61
N LEU A 48 -9.90 -8.94 -9.57
CA LEU A 48 -9.34 -9.61 -10.76
C LEU A 48 -10.35 -9.69 -11.90
N ALA A 49 -11.63 -9.95 -11.61
CA ALA A 49 -12.68 -10.05 -12.62
C ALA A 49 -12.97 -8.72 -13.34
N ARG A 50 -12.67 -7.56 -12.74
CA ARG A 50 -12.94 -6.23 -13.31
C ARG A 50 -11.68 -5.43 -13.66
N ALA A 51 -10.51 -5.90 -13.29
CA ALA A 51 -9.26 -5.15 -13.42
C ALA A 51 -8.97 -4.69 -14.86
N ASP A 52 -9.29 -5.53 -15.86
CA ASP A 52 -9.13 -5.19 -17.28
C ASP A 52 -10.21 -4.22 -17.80
N GLY A 53 -11.32 -4.07 -17.07
CA GLY A 53 -12.42 -3.17 -17.41
C GLY A 53 -12.31 -1.78 -16.77
N ILE A 54 -11.25 -1.46 -16.03
CA ILE A 54 -11.06 -0.13 -15.46
C ILE A 54 -10.87 0.89 -16.59
N PRO A 55 -11.77 1.90 -16.72
CA PRO A 55 -11.71 2.87 -17.81
C PRO A 55 -10.34 3.59 -17.83
N HIS A 56 -9.80 3.81 -19.02
CA HIS A 56 -8.56 4.54 -19.26
C HIS A 56 -7.28 3.94 -18.61
N ARG A 57 -7.36 2.77 -17.99
CA ARG A 57 -6.19 2.08 -17.43
C ARG A 57 -5.12 1.83 -18.48
N ALA A 58 -5.50 1.35 -19.65
CA ALA A 58 -4.57 1.06 -20.74
C ALA A 58 -3.82 2.31 -21.23
N GLU A 59 -4.46 3.49 -21.21
CA GLU A 59 -3.82 4.77 -21.54
C GLU A 59 -2.75 5.14 -20.50
N GLY A 60 -3.08 5.04 -19.20
CA GLY A 60 -2.11 5.27 -18.13
C GLY A 60 -0.92 4.29 -18.18
N GLU A 61 -1.18 3.02 -18.48
CA GLU A 61 -0.14 2.00 -18.66
C GLU A 61 0.73 2.28 -19.90
N ALA A 62 0.15 2.78 -21.00
CA ALA A 62 0.91 3.17 -22.19
C ALA A 62 1.90 4.31 -21.87
N VAL A 63 1.45 5.34 -21.16
CA VAL A 63 2.32 6.43 -20.72
C VAL A 63 3.41 5.92 -19.74
N LEU A 64 3.06 5.01 -18.83
CA LEU A 64 4.02 4.38 -17.94
C LEU A 64 5.12 3.64 -18.72
N LEU A 65 4.75 2.89 -19.75
CA LEU A 65 5.71 2.17 -20.61
C LEU A 65 6.66 3.10 -21.34
N GLU A 66 6.20 4.30 -21.76
CA GLU A 66 7.03 5.32 -22.40
C GLU A 66 8.05 5.93 -21.42
N PHE A 67 7.65 6.13 -20.16
CA PHE A 67 8.50 6.71 -19.13
C PHE A 67 9.61 5.77 -18.66
N ILE A 68 9.39 4.46 -18.71
CA ILE A 68 10.37 3.45 -18.28
C ILE A 68 11.42 3.22 -19.37
N PRO A 69 12.74 3.30 -19.06
CA PRO A 69 13.79 3.02 -20.02
C PRO A 69 13.67 1.63 -20.69
N ARG A 70 14.06 1.54 -21.94
CA ARG A 70 14.02 0.25 -22.66
C ARG A 70 15.05 -0.76 -22.14
N LYS A 71 16.18 -0.28 -21.64
CA LYS A 71 17.24 -1.12 -21.06
C LYS A 71 17.19 -1.00 -19.55
N VAL A 72 16.64 -2.02 -18.92
CA VAL A 72 16.56 -2.18 -17.47
C VAL A 72 16.98 -3.60 -17.10
N GLN A 73 17.65 -3.75 -15.98
CA GLN A 73 18.10 -5.05 -15.50
C GLN A 73 17.15 -5.61 -14.44
N ARG A 74 16.65 -4.77 -13.54
CA ARG A 74 15.81 -5.20 -12.42
C ARG A 74 14.60 -4.29 -12.22
N ILE A 75 13.44 -4.89 -12.13
CA ILE A 75 12.15 -4.21 -11.86
C ILE A 75 11.57 -4.74 -10.55
N LEU A 76 11.13 -3.83 -9.69
CA LEU A 76 10.30 -4.13 -8.52
C LEU A 76 8.87 -3.67 -8.78
N ASP A 77 7.90 -4.56 -8.62
CA ASP A 77 6.46 -4.30 -8.74
C ASP A 77 5.80 -4.42 -7.36
N LEU A 78 5.34 -3.29 -6.83
CA LEU A 78 4.79 -3.16 -5.48
C LEU A 78 3.26 -3.29 -5.50
N GLY A 79 2.72 -4.26 -4.76
CA GLY A 79 1.31 -4.60 -4.83
C GLY A 79 0.97 -5.16 -6.20
N THR A 80 1.74 -6.14 -6.63
CA THR A 80 1.73 -6.68 -8.00
C THR A 80 0.38 -7.27 -8.42
N GLY A 81 -0.48 -7.61 -7.44
CA GLY A 81 -1.71 -8.35 -7.70
C GLY A 81 -1.43 -9.69 -8.37
N ASP A 82 -2.04 -9.94 -9.51
CA ASP A 82 -1.79 -11.13 -10.33
C ASP A 82 -0.52 -11.05 -11.21
N GLY A 83 0.31 -10.03 -11.04
CA GLY A 83 1.54 -9.84 -11.81
C GLY A 83 1.35 -9.18 -13.18
N ARG A 84 0.17 -8.62 -13.45
CA ARG A 84 -0.20 -8.08 -14.77
C ARG A 84 0.74 -6.96 -15.23
N LEU A 85 1.05 -5.97 -14.38
CA LEU A 85 1.91 -4.85 -14.75
C LEU A 85 3.34 -5.32 -15.03
N LEU A 86 3.91 -6.15 -14.18
CA LEU A 86 5.25 -6.71 -14.39
C LEU A 86 5.31 -7.54 -15.69
N ALA A 87 4.28 -8.34 -15.98
CA ALA A 87 4.21 -9.10 -17.23
C ALA A 87 4.18 -8.17 -18.45
N LEU A 88 3.37 -7.09 -18.40
CA LEU A 88 3.29 -6.08 -19.45
C LEU A 88 4.66 -5.41 -19.70
N LEU A 89 5.36 -5.01 -18.64
CA LEU A 89 6.69 -4.41 -18.72
C LEU A 89 7.73 -5.34 -19.35
N ARG A 90 7.60 -6.66 -19.12
CA ARG A 90 8.53 -7.66 -19.62
C ARG A 90 8.29 -8.08 -21.07
N ILE A 91 7.18 -7.69 -21.71
CA ILE A 91 6.95 -7.98 -23.14
C ILE A 91 8.12 -7.51 -24.00
N ASP A 92 8.55 -6.26 -23.81
CA ASP A 92 9.66 -5.66 -24.56
C ASP A 92 11.01 -5.73 -23.81
N ARG A 93 11.02 -6.29 -22.59
CA ARG A 93 12.18 -6.34 -21.68
C ARG A 93 12.38 -7.75 -21.12
N ARG A 94 12.39 -8.75 -21.99
CA ARG A 94 12.39 -10.19 -21.59
C ARG A 94 13.56 -10.61 -20.73
N ASP A 95 14.70 -9.92 -20.86
CA ASP A 95 15.92 -10.22 -20.09
C ASP A 95 15.93 -9.61 -18.70
N THR A 96 14.94 -8.81 -18.34
CA THR A 96 14.83 -8.12 -17.05
C THR A 96 14.44 -9.09 -15.94
N HIS A 97 15.13 -9.00 -14.81
CA HIS A 97 14.73 -9.66 -13.59
C HIS A 97 13.58 -8.89 -12.92
N GLY A 98 12.49 -9.56 -12.62
CA GLY A 98 11.32 -9.00 -11.95
C GLY A 98 11.20 -9.49 -10.50
N VAL A 99 10.86 -8.60 -9.58
CA VAL A 99 10.42 -8.95 -8.24
C VAL A 99 9.00 -8.42 -8.08
N ALA A 100 8.06 -9.32 -7.82
CA ALA A 100 6.63 -9.05 -7.68
C ALA A 100 6.24 -9.21 -6.21
N LEU A 101 5.85 -8.09 -5.54
CA LEU A 101 5.44 -8.09 -4.15
C LEU A 101 3.93 -7.95 -4.01
N ASP A 102 3.32 -8.80 -3.20
CA ASP A 102 1.94 -8.65 -2.74
C ASP A 102 1.77 -9.32 -1.37
N PHE A 103 0.71 -9.00 -0.64
CA PHE A 103 0.41 -9.63 0.64
C PHE A 103 -0.81 -10.57 0.58
N SER A 104 -1.64 -10.45 -0.47
CA SER A 104 -2.85 -11.25 -0.63
C SER A 104 -2.52 -12.66 -1.11
N PRO A 105 -2.87 -13.72 -0.36
CA PRO A 105 -2.62 -15.09 -0.78
C PRO A 105 -3.24 -15.44 -2.14
N THR A 106 -4.42 -14.86 -2.44
CA THR A 106 -5.13 -15.06 -3.70
C THR A 106 -4.38 -14.41 -4.86
N MET A 107 -3.88 -13.17 -4.68
CA MET A 107 -3.08 -12.47 -5.68
C MET A 107 -1.74 -13.17 -5.91
N LEU A 108 -1.04 -13.53 -4.84
CA LEU A 108 0.23 -14.25 -4.93
C LEU A 108 0.09 -15.60 -5.66
N LYS A 109 -1.02 -16.31 -5.45
CA LYS A 109 -1.30 -17.54 -6.20
C LYS A 109 -1.42 -17.24 -7.69
N ALA A 110 -2.21 -16.24 -8.07
CA ALA A 110 -2.39 -15.84 -9.47
C ALA A 110 -1.08 -15.36 -10.11
N ALA A 111 -0.28 -14.58 -9.38
CA ALA A 111 1.05 -14.14 -9.84
C ALA A 111 2.00 -15.32 -10.06
N ARG A 112 2.05 -16.30 -9.13
CA ARG A 112 2.88 -17.51 -9.31
C ARG A 112 2.41 -18.36 -10.49
N GLU A 113 1.12 -18.44 -10.73
CA GLU A 113 0.57 -19.12 -11.91
C GLU A 113 0.96 -18.39 -13.21
N ARG A 114 0.86 -17.04 -13.23
CA ARG A 114 1.25 -16.21 -14.38
C ARG A 114 2.74 -16.36 -14.72
N PHE A 115 3.60 -16.38 -13.74
CA PHE A 115 5.06 -16.47 -13.91
C PHE A 115 5.61 -17.90 -13.79
N HIS A 116 4.74 -18.90 -13.91
CA HIS A 116 5.19 -20.29 -13.86
C HIS A 116 6.22 -20.57 -14.97
N GLY A 117 7.40 -21.08 -14.58
CA GLY A 117 8.51 -21.33 -15.51
C GLY A 117 9.36 -20.11 -15.87
N GLU A 118 9.05 -18.92 -15.36
CA GLU A 118 9.83 -17.69 -15.58
C GLU A 118 10.93 -17.54 -14.54
N GLU A 119 12.11 -18.12 -14.79
CA GLU A 119 13.26 -18.15 -13.85
C GLU A 119 13.74 -16.74 -13.43
N LYS A 120 13.45 -15.72 -14.23
CA LYS A 120 13.84 -14.33 -13.96
C LYS A 120 12.81 -13.55 -13.14
N VAL A 121 11.71 -14.18 -12.69
CA VAL A 121 10.70 -13.54 -11.87
C VAL A 121 10.61 -14.19 -10.51
N GLN A 122 10.72 -13.39 -9.47
CA GLN A 122 10.51 -13.79 -8.09
C GLN A 122 9.20 -13.20 -7.56
N VAL A 123 8.30 -14.04 -7.04
CA VAL A 123 7.07 -13.61 -6.38
C VAL A 123 7.27 -13.72 -4.87
N VAL A 124 7.17 -12.58 -4.18
CA VAL A 124 7.49 -12.42 -2.76
C VAL A 124 6.25 -11.96 -2.00
N GLU A 125 5.95 -12.62 -0.88
CA GLU A 125 4.90 -12.20 0.03
C GLU A 125 5.41 -11.06 0.91
N HIS A 126 4.75 -9.89 0.83
CA HIS A 126 5.07 -8.74 1.65
C HIS A 126 3.89 -7.76 1.74
N ASN A 127 3.62 -7.26 2.96
CA ASN A 127 2.62 -6.22 3.19
C ASN A 127 3.29 -4.84 3.13
N LEU A 128 2.79 -3.96 2.25
CA LEU A 128 3.31 -2.59 2.11
C LEU A 128 3.12 -1.71 3.36
N ASP A 129 2.31 -2.11 4.33
CA ASP A 129 2.22 -1.45 5.64
C ASP A 129 3.49 -1.66 6.49
N ALA A 130 4.30 -2.67 6.18
CA ALA A 130 5.61 -2.91 6.79
C ALA A 130 6.74 -2.30 5.94
N PRO A 131 7.91 -1.99 6.53
CA PRO A 131 9.09 -1.55 5.78
C PRO A 131 9.50 -2.57 4.70
N LEU A 132 9.93 -2.09 3.53
CA LEU A 132 10.38 -2.97 2.44
C LEU A 132 11.55 -3.86 2.90
N PRO A 133 11.55 -5.14 2.57
CA PRO A 133 12.69 -6.02 2.82
C PRO A 133 13.88 -5.61 1.95
N ASP A 134 15.08 -5.99 2.37
CA ASP A 134 16.27 -5.81 1.54
C ASP A 134 16.23 -6.79 0.37
N LEU A 135 15.89 -6.27 -0.80
CA LEU A 135 15.84 -7.00 -2.07
C LEU A 135 16.95 -6.57 -3.04
N GLY A 136 17.90 -5.77 -2.56
CA GLY A 136 18.92 -5.13 -3.37
C GLY A 136 18.39 -3.91 -4.14
N GLN A 137 19.11 -3.51 -5.18
CA GLN A 137 18.79 -2.29 -5.95
C GLN A 137 18.06 -2.60 -7.25
N PHE A 138 17.30 -1.61 -7.74
CA PHE A 138 16.47 -1.73 -8.93
C PHE A 138 16.69 -0.53 -9.87
N ASP A 139 16.60 -0.80 -11.16
CA ASP A 139 16.55 0.25 -12.18
C ASP A 139 15.18 0.94 -12.18
N VAL A 140 14.14 0.16 -11.89
CA VAL A 140 12.74 0.60 -11.94
C VAL A 140 11.97 0.03 -10.77
N VAL A 141 11.20 0.89 -10.11
CA VAL A 141 10.15 0.49 -9.17
C VAL A 141 8.82 0.97 -9.71
N VAL A 142 7.85 0.07 -9.79
CA VAL A 142 6.49 0.39 -10.23
C VAL A 142 5.46 -0.03 -9.20
N SER A 143 4.31 0.60 -9.26
CA SER A 143 3.09 0.16 -8.57
C SER A 143 1.86 0.48 -9.42
N SER A 144 0.80 -0.31 -9.31
CA SER A 144 -0.49 -0.06 -9.96
C SER A 144 -1.62 -0.38 -9.02
N PHE A 145 -2.34 0.66 -8.59
CA PHE A 145 -3.53 0.58 -7.72
C PHE A 145 -3.31 -0.22 -6.42
N ALA A 146 -2.21 0.05 -5.72
CA ALA A 146 -1.90 -0.62 -4.46
C ALA A 146 -1.53 0.33 -3.31
N ILE A 147 -0.74 1.36 -3.56
CA ILE A 147 -0.19 2.23 -2.51
C ILE A 147 -1.29 3.09 -1.86
N HIS A 148 -2.43 3.33 -2.53
CA HIS A 148 -3.53 4.10 -1.96
C HIS A 148 -4.18 3.44 -0.74
N HIS A 149 -3.93 2.18 -0.47
CA HIS A 149 -4.38 1.52 0.77
C HIS A 149 -3.50 1.82 1.99
N CYS A 150 -2.30 2.37 1.81
CA CYS A 150 -1.42 2.80 2.89
C CYS A 150 -1.87 4.14 3.49
N THR A 151 -1.58 4.39 4.78
CA THR A 151 -1.75 5.74 5.36
C THR A 151 -0.77 6.74 4.74
N ASP A 152 -1.02 8.04 4.89
CA ASP A 152 -0.15 9.06 4.33
C ASP A 152 1.27 9.04 4.92
N GLU A 153 1.38 8.71 6.21
CA GLU A 153 2.68 8.50 6.87
C GLU A 153 3.40 7.31 6.24
N ARG A 154 2.67 6.21 6.00
CA ARG A 154 3.26 5.01 5.40
C ARG A 154 3.64 5.25 3.94
N LYS A 155 2.83 5.96 3.15
CA LYS A 155 3.17 6.35 1.78
C LYS A 155 4.49 7.11 1.70
N ARG A 156 4.68 8.11 2.59
CA ARG A 156 5.93 8.90 2.65
C ARG A 156 7.13 8.01 2.99
N ALA A 157 6.99 7.15 3.99
CA ALA A 157 8.04 6.21 4.37
C ALA A 157 8.36 5.26 3.20
N LEU A 158 7.33 4.68 2.56
CA LEU A 158 7.48 3.80 1.40
C LEU A 158 8.18 4.50 0.23
N TYR A 159 7.83 5.75 -0.08
CA TYR A 159 8.52 6.52 -1.12
C TYR A 159 10.00 6.77 -0.80
N SER A 160 10.34 6.95 0.48
CA SER A 160 11.74 7.05 0.91
C SER A 160 12.47 5.71 0.78
N GLU A 161 11.82 4.61 1.10
CA GLU A 161 12.35 3.26 0.94
C GLU A 161 12.57 2.93 -0.55
N ILE A 162 11.61 3.29 -1.41
CA ILE A 162 11.72 3.17 -2.87
C ILE A 162 12.93 3.96 -3.39
N TYR A 163 13.09 5.21 -2.91
CA TYR A 163 14.26 6.01 -3.27
C TYR A 163 15.58 5.33 -2.87
N GLY A 164 15.62 4.71 -1.68
CA GLY A 164 16.76 3.92 -1.21
C GLY A 164 17.05 2.72 -2.10
N ALA A 165 16.00 2.01 -2.52
CA ALA A 165 16.09 0.80 -3.34
C ALA A 165 16.43 1.05 -4.82
N LEU A 166 16.26 2.27 -5.33
CA LEU A 166 16.62 2.62 -6.70
C LEU A 166 18.13 2.85 -6.84
N ILE A 167 18.71 2.44 -7.97
CA ILE A 167 20.04 2.88 -8.40
C ILE A 167 20.02 4.38 -8.76
N PRO A 168 21.17 5.10 -8.78
CA PRO A 168 21.23 6.43 -9.37
C PRO A 168 20.73 6.41 -10.83
N GLY A 169 19.83 7.34 -11.18
CA GLY A 169 19.13 7.36 -12.47
C GLY A 169 17.94 6.39 -12.58
N GLY A 170 17.68 5.62 -11.55
CA GLY A 170 16.53 4.71 -11.49
C GLY A 170 15.19 5.44 -11.40
N VAL A 171 14.13 4.82 -11.90
CA VAL A 171 12.80 5.41 -12.13
C VAL A 171 11.77 4.81 -11.19
N PHE A 172 10.94 5.67 -10.60
CA PHE A 172 9.71 5.28 -9.89
C PHE A 172 8.47 5.72 -10.67
N CYS A 173 7.53 4.81 -10.89
CA CYS A 173 6.22 5.07 -11.48
C CYS A 173 5.10 4.45 -10.65
N ASN A 174 4.11 5.24 -10.30
CA ASN A 174 2.92 4.81 -9.57
C ASN A 174 1.65 5.18 -10.35
N LEU A 175 1.00 4.19 -10.95
CA LEU A 175 -0.34 4.34 -11.53
C LEU A 175 -1.35 4.16 -10.40
N GLU A 176 -2.00 5.25 -9.97
CA GLU A 176 -2.62 5.30 -8.66
C GLU A 176 -4.06 5.83 -8.68
N HIS A 177 -4.86 5.37 -7.72
CA HIS A 177 -6.11 5.99 -7.34
C HIS A 177 -5.82 7.13 -6.36
N VAL A 178 -6.12 8.36 -6.77
CA VAL A 178 -5.80 9.59 -6.04
C VAL A 178 -7.05 10.28 -5.51
N ALA A 179 -6.90 11.10 -4.49
CA ALA A 179 -8.01 11.87 -3.93
C ALA A 179 -8.65 12.78 -4.98
N TYR A 180 -9.97 12.88 -4.93
CA TYR A 180 -10.75 13.76 -5.77
C TYR A 180 -10.60 15.22 -5.37
N ALA A 181 -10.75 16.13 -6.36
CA ALA A 181 -10.72 17.55 -6.12
C ALA A 181 -12.07 18.09 -5.62
N THR A 182 -13.19 17.50 -6.07
CA THR A 182 -14.55 17.89 -5.69
C THR A 182 -15.47 16.67 -5.63
N ALA A 183 -16.51 16.72 -4.79
CA ALA A 183 -17.51 15.66 -4.69
C ALA A 183 -18.24 15.38 -6.01
N GLU A 184 -18.38 16.40 -6.87
CA GLU A 184 -19.00 16.25 -8.18
C GLU A 184 -18.12 15.41 -9.13
N LEU A 185 -16.79 15.65 -9.14
CA LEU A 185 -15.84 14.86 -9.91
C LEU A 185 -15.78 13.43 -9.40
N HIS A 186 -15.85 13.23 -8.07
CA HIS A 186 -15.95 11.91 -7.47
C HIS A 186 -17.19 11.15 -7.92
N THR A 187 -18.36 11.79 -7.87
CA THR A 187 -19.60 11.20 -8.38
C THR A 187 -19.49 10.80 -9.86
N ARG A 188 -18.83 11.65 -10.67
CA ARG A 188 -18.57 11.34 -12.08
C ARG A 188 -17.65 10.14 -12.25
N PHE A 189 -16.61 10.03 -11.42
CA PHE A 189 -15.67 8.92 -11.42
C PHE A 189 -16.35 7.60 -11.06
N LEU A 190 -17.08 7.53 -9.94
CA LEU A 190 -17.82 6.33 -9.53
C LEU A 190 -18.82 5.89 -10.60
N ARG A 191 -19.53 6.84 -11.21
CA ARG A 191 -20.46 6.53 -12.32
C ARG A 191 -19.74 5.92 -13.52
N ALA A 192 -18.56 6.43 -13.86
CA ALA A 192 -17.77 5.89 -14.97
C ALA A 192 -17.25 4.47 -14.69
N LEU A 193 -16.98 4.13 -13.42
CA LEU A 193 -16.64 2.79 -12.97
C LEU A 193 -17.83 1.85 -12.79
N GLY A 194 -19.07 2.36 -12.87
CA GLY A 194 -20.27 1.59 -12.56
C GLY A 194 -20.40 1.20 -11.09
N ILE A 195 -19.77 1.97 -10.17
CA ILE A 195 -19.76 1.73 -8.72
C ILE A 195 -20.78 2.65 -8.06
N ALA A 196 -21.67 2.09 -7.23
CA ALA A 196 -22.52 2.91 -6.37
C ALA A 196 -21.69 3.48 -5.19
N PRO A 197 -22.00 4.70 -4.68
CA PRO A 197 -21.25 5.29 -3.57
C PRO A 197 -21.19 4.41 -2.31
N ALA A 198 -22.21 3.57 -2.08
CA ALA A 198 -22.24 2.62 -0.96
C ALA A 198 -21.34 1.40 -1.15
N ASP A 199 -20.88 1.13 -2.37
CA ASP A 199 -20.04 -0.01 -2.74
C ASP A 199 -18.57 0.42 -2.96
N GLU A 200 -18.23 1.66 -2.62
CA GLU A 200 -16.85 2.14 -2.65
C GLU A 200 -16.01 1.38 -1.63
N ASP A 201 -14.77 1.06 -2.00
CA ASP A 201 -13.85 0.33 -1.14
C ASP A 201 -13.49 1.16 0.11
N PRO A 202 -13.92 0.74 1.31
CA PRO A 202 -13.68 1.48 2.55
C PRO A 202 -12.21 1.44 3.00
N SER A 203 -11.37 0.61 2.38
CA SER A 203 -9.93 0.52 2.67
C SER A 203 -9.12 1.61 1.95
N ASN A 204 -9.73 2.39 1.04
CA ASN A 204 -9.09 3.49 0.36
C ASN A 204 -8.64 4.59 1.34
N LYS A 205 -7.37 4.97 1.25
CA LYS A 205 -6.75 6.08 1.96
C LYS A 205 -6.11 7.02 0.94
N LEU A 206 -6.96 7.71 0.18
CA LEU A 206 -6.53 8.48 -0.98
C LEU A 206 -5.76 9.74 -0.56
N ALA A 207 -4.64 9.99 -1.23
CA ALA A 207 -3.90 11.24 -1.14
C ALA A 207 -4.00 12.02 -2.44
N SER A 208 -3.98 13.37 -2.38
CA SER A 208 -4.00 14.19 -3.59
C SER A 208 -2.71 14.02 -4.41
N VAL A 209 -2.80 14.29 -5.70
CA VAL A 209 -1.62 14.31 -6.58
C VAL A 209 -0.60 15.30 -6.04
N GLU A 210 -1.03 16.51 -5.67
CA GLU A 210 -0.17 17.59 -5.19
C GLU A 210 0.65 17.16 -3.96
N ASN A 211 -0.01 16.50 -3.00
CA ASN A 211 0.67 16.02 -1.80
C ASN A 211 1.72 14.96 -2.15
N GLN A 212 1.36 14.00 -2.99
CA GLN A 212 2.27 12.91 -3.38
C GLN A 212 3.48 13.44 -4.16
N LEU A 213 3.27 14.37 -5.11
CA LEU A 213 4.37 15.03 -5.82
C LEU A 213 5.27 15.86 -4.87
N ALA A 214 4.68 16.55 -3.89
CA ALA A 214 5.45 17.28 -2.88
C ALA A 214 6.30 16.34 -2.03
N TRP A 215 5.79 15.18 -1.63
CA TRP A 215 6.55 14.18 -0.89
C TRP A 215 7.72 13.61 -1.69
N LEU A 216 7.50 13.25 -2.96
CA LEU A 216 8.56 12.76 -3.83
C LEU A 216 9.68 13.79 -4.01
N ARG A 217 9.32 15.08 -4.22
CA ARG A 217 10.30 16.16 -4.33
C ARG A 217 11.09 16.36 -3.03
N ALA A 218 10.42 16.32 -1.88
CA ALA A 218 11.04 16.46 -0.57
C ALA A 218 12.02 15.31 -0.25
N ILE A 219 11.77 14.10 -0.74
CA ILE A 219 12.65 12.94 -0.61
C ILE A 219 13.91 13.09 -1.48
N GLY A 220 13.83 13.82 -2.58
CA GLY A 220 14.97 14.09 -3.48
C GLY A 220 14.84 13.53 -4.88
N PHE A 221 13.68 13.01 -5.28
CA PHE A 221 13.45 12.66 -6.66
C PHE A 221 13.54 13.89 -7.56
N ALA A 222 14.13 13.72 -8.74
CA ALA A 222 14.10 14.65 -9.86
C ALA A 222 12.97 14.29 -10.83
N ASP A 223 12.64 15.21 -11.74
CA ASP A 223 11.65 15.04 -12.81
C ASP A 223 10.29 14.54 -12.28
N VAL A 224 9.94 15.01 -11.07
CA VAL A 224 8.71 14.61 -10.39
C VAL A 224 7.52 15.31 -11.01
N ASP A 225 6.62 14.52 -11.61
CA ASP A 225 5.40 15.04 -12.22
C ASP A 225 4.25 14.03 -12.19
N CYS A 226 3.05 14.52 -12.52
CA CYS A 226 1.90 13.72 -12.90
C CYS A 226 1.91 13.59 -14.43
N HIS A 227 2.38 12.44 -14.91
CA HIS A 227 2.60 12.18 -16.33
C HIS A 227 1.32 11.89 -17.11
N TRP A 228 0.28 11.44 -16.39
CA TRP A 228 -1.05 11.21 -16.93
C TRP A 228 -2.10 11.31 -15.82
N LYS A 229 -3.30 11.80 -16.17
CA LYS A 229 -4.43 11.85 -15.23
C LYS A 229 -5.77 11.73 -15.94
N TRP A 230 -6.64 10.89 -15.42
CA TRP A 230 -8.04 10.83 -15.76
C TRP A 230 -8.90 10.74 -14.51
N LEU A 231 -9.66 11.81 -14.18
CA LEU A 231 -10.43 11.93 -12.93
C LEU A 231 -9.57 11.62 -11.69
N GLU A 232 -9.82 10.47 -11.05
CA GLU A 232 -9.11 10.01 -9.86
C GLU A 232 -8.02 8.98 -10.16
N LEU A 233 -7.78 8.67 -11.42
CA LEU A 233 -6.64 7.86 -11.83
C LEU A 233 -5.51 8.76 -12.28
N ALA A 234 -4.31 8.53 -11.77
CA ALA A 234 -3.13 9.32 -12.10
C ALA A 234 -1.89 8.45 -12.20
N LEU A 235 -1.00 8.78 -13.13
CA LEU A 235 0.37 8.26 -13.16
C LEU A 235 1.29 9.34 -12.60
N ILE A 236 1.87 9.08 -11.45
CA ILE A 236 2.87 9.95 -10.83
C ILE A 236 4.22 9.23 -10.82
N GLY A 237 5.31 9.99 -10.88
CA GLY A 237 6.63 9.38 -10.87
C GLY A 237 7.74 10.38 -10.72
N GLY A 238 8.96 9.86 -10.74
CA GLY A 238 10.19 10.62 -10.66
C GLY A 238 11.42 9.75 -10.83
N VAL A 239 12.57 10.39 -10.91
CA VAL A 239 13.87 9.76 -11.15
C VAL A 239 14.78 10.00 -9.95
N LYS A 240 15.48 8.96 -9.47
CA LYS A 240 16.53 9.14 -8.48
C LYS A 240 17.72 9.87 -9.11
N ARG A 241 18.16 10.98 -8.51
CA ARG A 241 19.31 11.73 -9.01
C ARG A 241 20.57 10.87 -9.12
N ILE A 242 21.37 11.17 -10.14
CA ILE A 242 22.69 10.57 -10.36
C ILE A 242 23.68 11.14 -9.36
#